data_a90ef65b4d0ca735ae215b23d8270cce
#
_entry.id   a90ef65b4d0ca735ae215b23d8270cce
#
_cell.length_a   1.000
_cell.length_b   1.000
_cell.length_c   1.000
_cell.angle_alpha   90.00
_cell.angle_beta   90.00
_cell.angle_gamma   90.00
#
_symmetry.space_group_name_H-M   'P 1'
#
loop_
_entity.id
_entity.type
_entity.pdbx_description
1 polymer ?
#
loop_
_entity_poly.entity_id
_entity_poly.type
_entity_poly.pdbx_seq_one_letter_code
_entity_poly.pdbx_strand_id
1 'polypeptide(L)'
;MRTFVAMPVISSRPTALRGPVLTYTGDPFRDGLDRTMVHEPDAIVAMADGKVTHFGPADQIAPHLPTGTEIRDYGRNALISAGFVDSHVHFPQTPMIAAYGTQLLAWLEKYTYPTELKFADKEFAREVARVFLQENLRNGVTTSCVYCTVHPQSVDALFEEAEKQGLRLAAGKVLMDRNAPAGLRDTAASGYAESQALIAKWHGRGRLLYAITPRFAGTSSPEQLAAAGRLWREHPDCLMQTHMAETRDEVAWIRELFPDRRTYLDVYDHHGLCGARAVFGHGIWLEEAELQRLHASGAAIAHCPSSNFFLGSGAFDLSRALLGERPVRVGLGTDIGAGTSFSILATLGDAYKAAQLHRQPLSAGHAYYLATRGGARALYLDDRIGSIAVGMEADLVVLDLRSTPLIDFRMKQASDLAEQLFIQMTLADDRAVQATYVAGRLAYERDALRPSDQG
;
A
#
# COMPACT_ATOMS: atom_id res chain seq x y z
N MET A 1 17.53 24.29 -6.56
CA MET A 1 16.42 24.05 -7.51
C MET A 1 16.91 23.04 -8.54
N ARG A 2 16.61 21.76 -8.41
CA ARG A 2 16.94 20.76 -9.42
C ARG A 2 15.75 20.65 -10.37
N THR A 3 16.01 20.85 -11.63
CA THR A 3 15.06 20.85 -12.74
C THR A 3 14.38 19.47 -12.83
N PHE A 4 13.07 19.42 -12.69
CA PHE A 4 12.29 18.22 -12.97
C PHE A 4 12.39 17.90 -14.46
N VAL A 5 12.92 16.74 -14.79
CA VAL A 5 12.88 16.21 -16.16
C VAL A 5 11.43 15.89 -16.48
N ALA A 6 10.86 16.53 -17.47
CA ALA A 6 9.53 16.19 -17.98
C ALA A 6 9.55 14.75 -18.50
N MET A 7 8.56 13.95 -18.10
CA MET A 7 8.44 12.59 -18.60
C MET A 7 8.27 12.59 -20.12
N PRO A 8 8.95 11.67 -20.84
CA PRO A 8 8.79 11.56 -22.29
C PRO A 8 7.39 11.11 -22.68
N VAL A 9 6.94 11.62 -23.81
CA VAL A 9 5.65 11.32 -24.45
C VAL A 9 5.52 9.82 -24.72
N ILE A 10 4.33 9.31 -24.48
CA ILE A 10 3.87 7.93 -24.62
C ILE A 10 4.31 7.34 -25.97
N SER A 11 5.18 6.34 -25.94
CA SER A 11 5.39 5.46 -27.10
C SER A 11 4.19 4.52 -27.19
N SER A 12 3.46 4.55 -28.30
CA SER A 12 2.38 3.62 -28.61
C SER A 12 2.90 2.23 -29.08
N ARG A 13 4.20 1.97 -28.94
CA ARG A 13 4.78 0.70 -29.34
C ARG A 13 4.60 -0.34 -28.23
N PRO A 14 4.21 -1.59 -28.58
CA PRO A 14 4.18 -2.67 -27.61
C PRO A 14 5.56 -2.87 -27.00
N THR A 15 5.62 -3.02 -25.69
CA THR A 15 6.85 -3.22 -24.93
C THR A 15 6.77 -4.57 -24.22
N ALA A 16 7.89 -5.28 -24.13
CA ALA A 16 7.99 -6.52 -23.38
C ALA A 16 9.20 -6.49 -22.44
N LEU A 17 9.05 -7.13 -21.28
CA LEU A 17 10.14 -7.34 -20.32
C LEU A 17 10.50 -8.82 -20.36
N ARG A 18 11.80 -9.14 -20.34
CA ARG A 18 12.32 -10.51 -20.23
C ARG A 18 13.14 -10.66 -18.97
N GLY A 19 12.96 -11.77 -18.28
CA GLY A 19 13.70 -12.15 -17.07
C GLY A 19 12.91 -13.14 -16.21
N PRO A 20 13.44 -13.55 -15.05
CA PRO A 20 12.69 -14.34 -14.08
C PRO A 20 11.46 -13.57 -13.57
N VAL A 21 10.32 -14.28 -13.51
CA VAL A 21 9.05 -13.70 -13.03
C VAL A 21 8.55 -14.45 -11.81
N LEU A 22 8.05 -13.70 -10.82
CA LEU A 22 7.29 -14.20 -9.68
C LEU A 22 5.88 -13.61 -9.69
N THR A 23 4.86 -14.45 -9.65
CA THR A 23 3.46 -14.01 -9.57
C THR A 23 2.59 -14.99 -8.79
N TYR A 24 1.34 -14.62 -8.51
CA TYR A 24 0.41 -15.44 -7.76
C TYR A 24 -0.92 -15.57 -8.51
N THR A 25 -1.43 -16.80 -8.59
CA THR A 25 -2.71 -17.14 -9.21
C THR A 25 -3.85 -17.28 -8.20
N GLY A 26 -3.52 -17.43 -6.91
CA GLY A 26 -4.47 -17.63 -5.82
C GLY A 26 -3.94 -17.14 -4.48
N ASP A 27 -4.56 -17.59 -3.40
CA ASP A 27 -4.21 -17.27 -2.02
C ASP A 27 -3.38 -18.41 -1.40
N PRO A 28 -2.06 -18.24 -1.18
CA PRO A 28 -1.20 -19.30 -0.67
C PRO A 28 -1.50 -19.71 0.77
N PHE A 29 -2.13 -18.84 1.57
CA PHE A 29 -2.56 -19.18 2.93
C PHE A 29 -3.75 -20.15 2.95
N ARG A 30 -4.52 -20.19 1.87
CA ARG A 30 -5.69 -21.07 1.72
C ARG A 30 -5.41 -22.29 0.86
N ASP A 31 -4.74 -22.07 -0.26
CA ASP A 31 -4.61 -23.06 -1.34
C ASP A 31 -3.22 -23.70 -1.40
N GLY A 32 -2.26 -23.16 -0.62
CA GLY A 32 -0.86 -23.59 -0.57
C GLY A 32 0.02 -22.87 -1.60
N LEU A 33 1.29 -22.63 -1.24
CA LEU A 33 2.27 -21.96 -2.11
C LEU A 33 2.51 -22.72 -3.43
N ASP A 34 2.67 -24.03 -3.35
CA ASP A 34 2.98 -24.87 -4.53
C ASP A 34 1.91 -24.78 -5.62
N ARG A 35 0.67 -24.45 -5.28
CA ARG A 35 -0.45 -24.32 -6.21
C ARG A 35 -0.69 -22.90 -6.70
N THR A 36 -0.22 -21.92 -5.95
CA THR A 36 -0.61 -20.51 -6.17
C THR A 36 0.55 -19.59 -6.54
N MET A 37 1.76 -19.92 -6.13
CA MET A 37 2.96 -19.17 -6.49
C MET A 37 3.54 -19.71 -7.82
N VAL A 38 3.70 -18.83 -8.78
CA VAL A 38 4.29 -19.16 -10.09
C VAL A 38 5.64 -18.46 -10.20
N HIS A 39 6.69 -19.23 -10.42
CA HIS A 39 8.01 -18.74 -10.75
C HIS A 39 8.41 -19.27 -12.14
N GLU A 40 8.63 -18.34 -13.08
CA GLU A 40 9.13 -18.67 -14.41
C GLU A 40 10.54 -18.08 -14.56
N PRO A 41 11.58 -18.94 -14.69
CA PRO A 41 12.97 -18.49 -14.64
C PRO A 41 13.45 -17.72 -15.88
N ASP A 42 12.75 -17.81 -17.00
CA ASP A 42 12.99 -17.03 -18.22
C ASP A 42 11.65 -16.74 -18.90
N ALA A 43 11.00 -15.69 -18.48
CA ALA A 43 9.69 -15.28 -18.96
C ALA A 43 9.75 -14.04 -19.84
N ILE A 44 8.71 -13.87 -20.65
CA ILE A 44 8.35 -12.60 -21.28
C ILE A 44 7.01 -12.13 -20.72
N VAL A 45 6.97 -10.85 -20.34
CA VAL A 45 5.75 -10.10 -19.99
C VAL A 45 5.60 -9.00 -21.04
N ALA A 46 4.69 -9.18 -21.99
CA ALA A 46 4.39 -8.16 -23.00
C ALA A 46 3.21 -7.28 -22.56
N MET A 47 3.29 -6.01 -22.89
CA MET A 47 2.35 -4.98 -22.44
C MET A 47 1.93 -4.09 -23.61
N ALA A 48 0.64 -3.76 -23.65
CA ALA A 48 0.07 -2.74 -24.52
C ALA A 48 -1.16 -2.12 -23.85
N ASP A 49 -1.43 -0.86 -24.12
CA ASP A 49 -2.60 -0.11 -23.62
C ASP A 49 -2.77 -0.21 -22.09
N GLY A 50 -1.66 -0.23 -21.37
CA GLY A 50 -1.65 -0.28 -19.91
C GLY A 50 -1.90 -1.66 -19.30
N LYS A 51 -1.97 -2.72 -20.12
CA LYS A 51 -2.30 -4.08 -19.68
C LYS A 51 -1.23 -5.09 -20.14
N VAL A 52 -1.15 -6.18 -19.40
CA VAL A 52 -0.41 -7.37 -19.81
C VAL A 52 -1.17 -8.06 -20.96
N THR A 53 -0.51 -8.24 -22.10
CA THR A 53 -1.07 -8.89 -23.29
C THR A 53 -0.61 -10.33 -23.44
N HIS A 54 0.65 -10.62 -23.03
CA HIS A 54 1.22 -11.98 -23.06
C HIS A 54 2.08 -12.19 -21.81
N PHE A 55 2.05 -13.39 -21.28
CA PHE A 55 2.92 -13.81 -20.17
C PHE A 55 3.15 -15.33 -20.27
N GLY A 56 4.40 -15.75 -20.13
CA GLY A 56 4.82 -17.14 -20.09
C GLY A 56 6.30 -17.33 -20.42
N PRO A 57 6.76 -18.58 -20.58
CA PRO A 57 8.13 -18.91 -20.98
C PRO A 57 8.58 -18.13 -22.22
N ALA A 58 9.80 -17.60 -22.19
CA ALA A 58 10.29 -16.70 -23.24
C ALA A 58 10.30 -17.33 -24.63
N ASP A 59 10.66 -18.59 -24.74
CA ASP A 59 10.68 -19.36 -26.01
C ASP A 59 9.27 -19.55 -26.58
N GLN A 60 8.25 -19.64 -25.74
CA GLN A 60 6.86 -19.79 -26.16
C GLN A 60 6.22 -18.45 -26.52
N ILE A 61 6.55 -17.35 -25.81
CA ILE A 61 5.93 -16.04 -26.03
C ILE A 61 6.59 -15.25 -27.17
N ALA A 62 7.93 -15.31 -27.30
CA ALA A 62 8.67 -14.51 -28.28
C ALA A 62 8.16 -14.64 -29.73
N PRO A 63 7.79 -15.85 -30.23
CA PRO A 63 7.26 -16.00 -31.58
C PRO A 63 5.90 -15.35 -31.84
N HIS A 64 5.16 -15.05 -30.79
CA HIS A 64 3.79 -14.49 -30.85
C HIS A 64 3.74 -12.98 -30.62
N LEU A 65 4.89 -12.35 -30.34
CA LEU A 65 4.93 -10.91 -30.12
C LEU A 65 4.67 -10.14 -31.43
N PRO A 66 3.93 -9.03 -31.40
CA PRO A 66 3.76 -8.14 -32.54
C PRO A 66 5.12 -7.69 -33.11
N THR A 67 5.19 -7.59 -34.44
CA THR A 67 6.41 -7.08 -35.11
C THR A 67 6.78 -5.69 -34.60
N GLY A 68 8.03 -5.50 -34.21
CA GLY A 68 8.53 -4.24 -33.67
C GLY A 68 8.30 -4.06 -32.17
N THR A 69 7.87 -5.12 -31.45
CA THR A 69 7.86 -5.11 -29.98
C THR A 69 9.28 -4.90 -29.46
N GLU A 70 9.46 -3.89 -28.63
CA GLU A 70 10.72 -3.64 -27.93
C GLU A 70 10.81 -4.58 -26.73
N ILE A 71 11.83 -5.47 -26.70
CA ILE A 71 12.08 -6.37 -25.58
C ILE A 71 13.21 -5.81 -24.73
N ARG A 72 12.92 -5.51 -23.47
CA ARG A 72 13.93 -5.14 -22.48
C ARG A 72 14.29 -6.37 -21.65
N ASP A 73 15.51 -6.87 -21.83
CA ASP A 73 16.04 -8.01 -21.09
C ASP A 73 16.75 -7.54 -19.83
N TYR A 74 16.24 -8.00 -18.68
CA TYR A 74 16.80 -7.69 -17.35
C TYR A 74 17.79 -8.76 -16.87
N GLY A 75 17.92 -9.86 -17.60
CA GLY A 75 18.84 -10.94 -17.28
C GLY A 75 18.42 -11.79 -16.09
N ARG A 76 19.24 -12.79 -15.78
CA ARG A 76 18.93 -13.83 -14.77
C ARG A 76 19.03 -13.38 -13.31
N ASN A 77 19.65 -12.24 -13.06
CA ASN A 77 19.80 -11.69 -11.71
C ASN A 77 18.70 -10.70 -11.35
N ALA A 78 17.73 -10.52 -12.21
CA ALA A 78 16.53 -9.75 -11.92
C ALA A 78 15.39 -10.64 -11.43
N LEU A 79 14.37 -10.04 -10.85
CA LEU A 79 13.08 -10.65 -10.57
C LEU A 79 11.97 -9.67 -10.93
N ILE A 80 11.17 -10.01 -11.90
CA ILE A 80 10.00 -9.24 -12.30
C ILE A 80 8.81 -9.72 -11.48
N SER A 81 8.13 -8.81 -10.81
CA SER A 81 6.92 -9.09 -10.03
C SER A 81 5.83 -8.07 -10.35
N ALA A 82 4.59 -8.35 -9.96
CA ALA A 82 3.57 -7.31 -9.88
C ALA A 82 4.05 -6.19 -8.96
N GLY A 83 3.71 -4.95 -9.28
CA GLY A 83 4.04 -3.80 -8.46
C GLY A 83 3.51 -3.95 -7.04
N PHE A 84 4.26 -3.46 -6.07
CA PHE A 84 3.88 -3.55 -4.67
C PHE A 84 2.66 -2.71 -4.36
N VAL A 85 1.86 -3.19 -3.42
CA VAL A 85 0.64 -2.54 -2.92
C VAL A 85 0.84 -2.14 -1.47
N ASP A 86 0.78 -0.84 -1.21
CA ASP A 86 0.78 -0.27 0.13
C ASP A 86 -0.66 0.01 0.57
N SER A 87 -1.20 -0.81 1.46
CA SER A 87 -2.61 -0.75 1.85
C SER A 87 -2.91 0.27 2.96
N HIS A 88 -1.90 0.97 3.49
CA HIS A 88 -2.06 1.99 4.53
C HIS A 88 -0.85 2.91 4.61
N VAL A 89 -1.02 4.18 4.26
CA VAL A 89 0.07 5.15 4.29
C VAL A 89 -0.45 6.60 4.42
N HIS A 90 0.33 7.48 5.05
CA HIS A 90 0.02 8.90 5.23
C HIS A 90 0.97 9.80 4.43
N PHE A 91 0.57 10.26 3.23
CA PHE A 91 1.44 11.16 2.47
C PHE A 91 1.76 12.47 3.21
N PRO A 92 0.86 13.04 4.06
CA PRO A 92 1.16 14.27 4.79
C PRO A 92 2.25 14.09 5.84
N GLN A 93 2.60 12.87 6.21
CA GLN A 93 3.62 12.59 7.21
C GLN A 93 5.01 12.36 6.60
N THR A 94 5.14 12.39 5.28
CA THR A 94 6.43 12.32 4.57
C THR A 94 7.46 13.34 5.09
N PRO A 95 7.12 14.62 5.36
CA PRO A 95 8.09 15.60 5.85
C PRO A 95 8.60 15.34 7.28
N MET A 96 7.95 14.45 8.02
CA MET A 96 8.31 14.14 9.41
C MET A 96 8.73 12.68 9.61
N ILE A 97 9.00 11.96 8.54
CA ILE A 97 9.54 10.59 8.64
C ILE A 97 10.78 10.56 9.54
N ALA A 98 10.91 9.54 10.37
CA ALA A 98 11.96 9.41 11.39
C ALA A 98 11.89 10.46 12.51
N ALA A 99 10.77 11.14 12.73
CA ALA A 99 10.56 11.94 13.93
C ALA A 99 10.58 11.04 15.17
N TYR A 100 11.28 11.47 16.22
CA TYR A 100 11.51 10.65 17.41
C TYR A 100 10.19 10.14 18.03
N GLY A 101 9.97 8.83 17.92
CA GLY A 101 8.79 8.15 18.43
C GLY A 101 8.81 8.04 19.95
N THR A 102 7.68 8.44 20.57
CA THR A 102 7.34 8.14 21.97
C THR A 102 6.10 7.25 21.96
N GLN A 103 5.06 7.58 22.73
CA GLN A 103 3.76 6.91 22.62
C GLN A 103 2.90 7.58 21.53
N LEU A 104 2.01 6.84 20.88
CA LEU A 104 1.18 7.28 19.77
C LEU A 104 0.56 8.66 19.96
N LEU A 105 -0.20 8.87 21.03
CA LEU A 105 -0.95 10.12 21.23
C LEU A 105 -0.03 11.34 21.39
N ALA A 106 1.07 11.20 22.15
CA ALA A 106 2.06 12.26 22.32
C ALA A 106 2.82 12.56 21.02
N TRP A 107 3.07 11.53 20.19
CA TRP A 107 3.71 11.67 18.88
C TRP A 107 2.79 12.42 17.90
N LEU A 108 1.48 12.12 17.90
CA LEU A 108 0.49 12.85 17.10
C LEU A 108 0.50 14.35 17.43
N GLU A 109 0.47 14.72 18.71
CA GLU A 109 0.46 16.11 19.16
C GLU A 109 1.75 16.85 18.80
N LYS A 110 2.90 16.20 18.99
CA LYS A 110 4.20 16.84 18.85
C LYS A 110 4.64 17.02 17.39
N TYR A 111 4.35 16.04 16.54
CA TYR A 111 4.91 16.00 15.18
C TYR A 111 3.84 15.98 14.09
N THR A 112 2.83 15.12 14.23
CA THR A 112 1.85 14.88 13.17
C THR A 112 0.95 16.09 12.96
N TYR A 113 0.26 16.57 14.00
CA TYR A 113 -0.66 17.68 13.86
C TYR A 113 0.01 18.97 13.37
N PRO A 114 1.18 19.39 13.92
CA PRO A 114 1.89 20.56 13.38
C PRO A 114 2.30 20.43 11.91
N THR A 115 2.58 19.23 11.46
CA THR A 115 2.92 18.97 10.06
C THR A 115 1.68 19.00 9.18
N GLU A 116 0.61 18.32 9.57
CA GLU A 116 -0.64 18.24 8.81
C GLU A 116 -1.34 19.61 8.66
N LEU A 117 -1.20 20.52 9.62
CA LEU A 117 -1.71 21.90 9.52
C LEU A 117 -1.17 22.66 8.30
N LYS A 118 0.06 22.37 7.85
CA LYS A 118 0.68 23.02 6.68
C LYS A 118 -0.01 22.67 5.37
N PHE A 119 -0.79 21.59 5.33
CA PHE A 119 -1.51 21.13 4.15
C PHE A 119 -2.77 21.94 3.82
N ALA A 120 -3.09 22.95 4.61
CA ALA A 120 -3.99 24.03 4.22
C ALA A 120 -3.45 24.82 3.02
N ASP A 121 -2.12 24.84 2.83
CA ASP A 121 -1.48 25.36 1.62
C ASP A 121 -1.39 24.25 0.55
N LYS A 122 -2.08 24.46 -0.57
CA LYS A 122 -2.12 23.48 -1.68
C LYS A 122 -0.76 23.31 -2.35
N GLU A 123 0.06 24.34 -2.43
CA GLU A 123 1.39 24.22 -3.06
C GLU A 123 2.35 23.41 -2.19
N PHE A 124 2.31 23.62 -0.88
CA PHE A 124 3.04 22.76 0.05
C PHE A 124 2.56 21.29 -0.07
N ALA A 125 1.25 21.06 -0.09
CA ALA A 125 0.68 19.72 -0.28
C ALA A 125 1.14 19.09 -1.60
N ARG A 126 1.22 19.88 -2.69
CA ARG A 126 1.68 19.42 -4.01
C ARG A 126 3.18 19.05 -4.00
N GLU A 127 4.02 19.85 -3.34
CA GLU A 127 5.45 19.53 -3.19
C GLU A 127 5.64 18.21 -2.47
N VAL A 128 4.95 18.01 -1.34
CA VAL A 128 5.02 16.76 -0.58
C VAL A 128 4.46 15.58 -1.40
N ALA A 129 3.35 15.77 -2.13
CA ALA A 129 2.78 14.73 -2.97
C ALA A 129 3.76 14.24 -4.04
N ARG A 130 4.54 15.15 -4.67
CA ARG A 130 5.57 14.77 -5.63
C ARG A 130 6.66 13.92 -5.00
N VAL A 131 7.16 14.32 -3.83
CA VAL A 131 8.18 13.53 -3.10
C VAL A 131 7.62 12.16 -2.74
N PHE A 132 6.42 12.11 -2.16
CA PHE A 132 5.76 10.88 -1.76
C PHE A 132 5.58 9.90 -2.94
N LEU A 133 5.05 10.38 -4.06
CA LEU A 133 4.82 9.54 -5.24
C LEU A 133 6.14 9.08 -5.88
N GLN A 134 7.19 9.91 -5.88
CA GLN A 134 8.51 9.51 -6.33
C GLN A 134 9.14 8.44 -5.46
N GLU A 135 9.03 8.57 -4.13
CA GLU A 135 9.54 7.55 -3.20
C GLU A 135 8.76 6.24 -3.31
N ASN A 136 7.44 6.27 -3.51
CA ASN A 136 6.68 5.07 -3.83
C ASN A 136 7.23 4.34 -5.06
N LEU A 137 7.40 5.06 -6.16
CA LEU A 137 7.94 4.46 -7.40
C LEU A 137 9.37 3.96 -7.24
N ARG A 138 10.23 4.69 -6.51
CA ARG A 138 11.59 4.26 -6.17
C ARG A 138 11.61 2.95 -5.39
N ASN A 139 10.58 2.69 -4.59
CA ASN A 139 10.43 1.50 -3.79
C ASN A 139 9.53 0.42 -4.44
N GLY A 140 9.18 0.57 -5.72
CA GLY A 140 8.39 -0.42 -6.46
C GLY A 140 6.90 -0.43 -6.12
N VAL A 141 6.42 0.56 -5.37
CA VAL A 141 5.01 0.71 -5.00
C VAL A 141 4.25 1.38 -6.14
N THR A 142 3.28 0.67 -6.72
CA THR A 142 2.46 1.15 -7.84
C THR A 142 1.03 1.46 -7.45
N THR A 143 0.61 0.98 -6.28
CA THR A 143 -0.73 1.20 -5.72
C THR A 143 -0.63 1.49 -4.23
N SER A 144 -1.31 2.55 -3.76
CA SER A 144 -1.37 2.90 -2.34
C SER A 144 -2.78 3.28 -1.90
N CYS A 145 -3.12 2.97 -0.64
CA CYS A 145 -4.32 3.47 0.04
C CYS A 145 -3.90 4.54 1.06
N VAL A 146 -4.21 5.81 0.74
CA VAL A 146 -3.54 6.99 1.30
C VAL A 146 -4.48 7.82 2.16
N TYR A 147 -4.04 8.13 3.36
CA TYR A 147 -4.62 9.19 4.19
C TYR A 147 -4.08 10.55 3.75
N CYS A 148 -4.99 11.47 3.43
CA CYS A 148 -4.66 12.89 3.26
C CYS A 148 -4.80 13.64 4.59
N THR A 149 -5.14 14.93 4.55
CA THR A 149 -5.50 15.71 5.76
C THR A 149 -6.99 16.07 5.75
N VAL A 150 -7.44 16.82 6.74
CA VAL A 150 -8.82 17.36 6.75
C VAL A 150 -9.07 18.39 5.64
N HIS A 151 -8.00 18.93 5.05
CA HIS A 151 -8.08 19.96 4.01
C HIS A 151 -8.37 19.35 2.64
N PRO A 152 -9.48 19.68 1.95
CA PRO A 152 -9.82 19.17 0.62
C PRO A 152 -8.70 19.36 -0.42
N GLN A 153 -7.98 20.50 -0.33
CA GLN A 153 -6.87 20.81 -1.25
C GLN A 153 -5.68 19.85 -1.13
N SER A 154 -5.52 19.16 0.02
CA SER A 154 -4.48 18.12 0.14
C SER A 154 -4.79 16.90 -0.72
N VAL A 155 -6.08 16.53 -0.81
CA VAL A 155 -6.58 15.46 -1.70
C VAL A 155 -6.42 15.86 -3.16
N ASP A 156 -6.82 17.09 -3.49
CA ASP A 156 -6.67 17.64 -4.84
C ASP A 156 -5.20 17.62 -5.30
N ALA A 157 -4.28 18.07 -4.45
CA ALA A 157 -2.85 18.11 -4.76
C ALA A 157 -2.29 16.71 -5.03
N LEU A 158 -2.65 15.72 -4.21
CA LEU A 158 -2.20 14.34 -4.38
C LEU A 158 -2.75 13.72 -5.67
N PHE A 159 -4.06 13.83 -5.90
CA PHE A 159 -4.68 13.25 -7.08
C PHE A 159 -4.25 13.92 -8.38
N GLU A 160 -4.05 15.25 -8.39
CA GLU A 160 -3.52 15.96 -9.56
C GLU A 160 -2.13 15.45 -9.96
N GLU A 161 -1.24 15.18 -9.00
CA GLU A 161 0.10 14.65 -9.28
C GLU A 161 0.07 13.15 -9.64
N ALA A 162 -0.80 12.35 -9.02
CA ALA A 162 -0.98 10.95 -9.34
C ALA A 162 -1.59 10.74 -10.74
N GLU A 163 -2.57 11.56 -11.14
CA GLU A 163 -3.18 11.51 -12.47
C GLU A 163 -2.16 11.75 -13.59
N LYS A 164 -1.29 12.75 -13.44
CA LYS A 164 -0.21 13.05 -14.41
C LYS A 164 0.68 11.83 -14.69
N GLN A 165 0.86 10.98 -13.68
CA GLN A 165 1.69 9.80 -13.76
C GLN A 165 0.90 8.53 -14.12
N GLY A 166 -0.43 8.61 -14.16
CA GLY A 166 -1.34 7.49 -14.41
C GLY A 166 -1.31 6.45 -13.30
N LEU A 167 -1.01 6.86 -12.06
CA LEU A 167 -0.92 5.96 -10.90
C LEU A 167 -2.29 5.41 -10.49
N ARG A 168 -2.31 4.18 -9.97
CA ARG A 168 -3.45 3.64 -9.26
C ARG A 168 -3.33 4.06 -7.80
N LEU A 169 -4.29 4.86 -7.35
CA LEU A 169 -4.26 5.42 -6.02
C LEU A 169 -5.66 5.46 -5.42
N ALA A 170 -5.82 5.00 -4.20
CA ALA A 170 -6.98 5.25 -3.38
C ALA A 170 -6.61 6.28 -2.31
N ALA A 171 -7.37 7.36 -2.18
CA ALA A 171 -7.09 8.39 -1.17
C ALA A 171 -8.37 9.11 -0.75
N GLY A 172 -8.35 9.73 0.42
CA GLY A 172 -9.49 10.50 0.90
C GLY A 172 -9.12 11.56 1.92
N LYS A 173 -10.00 12.56 2.01
CA LYS A 173 -9.97 13.57 3.04
C LYS A 173 -10.20 12.93 4.39
N VAL A 174 -9.29 13.17 5.33
CA VAL A 174 -9.44 12.74 6.72
C VAL A 174 -10.61 13.48 7.38
N LEU A 175 -11.43 12.75 8.13
CA LEU A 175 -12.53 13.30 8.93
C LEU A 175 -12.12 13.31 10.40
N MET A 176 -12.14 14.49 11.01
CA MET A 176 -11.91 14.72 12.44
C MET A 176 -12.74 15.91 12.89
N ASP A 177 -13.65 15.73 13.87
CA ASP A 177 -14.47 16.82 14.41
C ASP A 177 -14.30 17.01 15.92
N ARG A 178 -13.51 16.15 16.59
CA ARG A 178 -13.17 16.28 18.02
C ARG A 178 -11.74 15.83 18.30
N ASN A 179 -11.25 16.11 19.50
CA ASN A 179 -9.96 15.64 20.03
C ASN A 179 -8.76 15.87 19.06
N ALA A 180 -8.81 16.97 18.32
CA ALA A 180 -7.77 17.42 17.41
C ALA A 180 -7.63 18.94 17.46
N PRO A 181 -6.49 19.52 17.05
CA PRO A 181 -6.32 20.98 16.96
C PRO A 181 -7.40 21.65 16.10
N ALA A 182 -7.80 22.87 16.45
CA ALA A 182 -8.89 23.57 15.76
C ALA A 182 -8.69 23.68 14.23
N GLY A 183 -7.44 23.86 13.76
CA GLY A 183 -7.11 23.92 12.34
C GLY A 183 -7.13 22.57 11.62
N LEU A 184 -7.31 21.46 12.35
CA LEU A 184 -7.45 20.10 11.82
C LEU A 184 -8.82 19.50 12.15
N ARG A 185 -9.79 20.31 12.47
CA ARG A 185 -11.17 19.85 12.68
C ARG A 185 -12.09 20.35 11.59
N ASP A 186 -12.94 19.45 11.11
CA ASP A 186 -14.13 19.77 10.35
C ASP A 186 -15.39 19.61 11.23
N THR A 187 -16.54 19.45 10.63
CA THR A 187 -17.79 19.07 11.29
C THR A 187 -18.38 17.86 10.54
N ALA A 188 -19.30 17.14 11.15
CA ALA A 188 -20.01 16.06 10.47
C ALA A 188 -20.63 16.53 9.14
N ALA A 189 -21.16 17.76 9.09
CA ALA A 189 -21.78 18.34 7.89
C ALA A 189 -20.74 18.74 6.83
N SER A 190 -19.69 19.49 7.21
CA SER A 190 -18.66 19.92 6.25
C SER A 190 -17.82 18.72 5.77
N GLY A 191 -17.44 17.79 6.65
CA GLY A 191 -16.74 16.59 6.29
C GLY A 191 -17.49 15.73 5.27
N TYR A 192 -18.81 15.59 5.45
CA TYR A 192 -19.67 14.92 4.47
C TYR A 192 -19.70 15.66 3.13
N ALA A 193 -20.02 16.96 3.13
CA ALA A 193 -20.19 17.74 1.90
C ALA A 193 -18.90 17.84 1.08
N GLU A 194 -17.76 18.06 1.74
CA GLU A 194 -16.44 18.13 1.12
C GLU A 194 -16.03 16.77 0.55
N SER A 195 -16.25 15.69 1.30
CA SER A 195 -15.98 14.33 0.80
C SER A 195 -16.83 13.96 -0.38
N GLN A 196 -18.15 14.32 -0.37
CA GLN A 196 -19.03 14.09 -1.50
C GLN A 196 -18.57 14.86 -2.76
N ALA A 197 -18.13 16.10 -2.60
CA ALA A 197 -17.58 16.89 -3.72
C ALA A 197 -16.29 16.27 -4.28
N LEU A 198 -15.41 15.77 -3.41
CA LEU A 198 -14.18 15.10 -3.82
C LEU A 198 -14.45 13.75 -4.50
N ILE A 199 -15.43 12.97 -4.03
CA ILE A 199 -15.89 11.75 -4.70
C ILE A 199 -16.35 12.08 -6.11
N ALA A 200 -17.24 13.05 -6.27
CA ALA A 200 -17.75 13.47 -7.59
C ALA A 200 -16.64 13.95 -8.54
N LYS A 201 -15.57 14.53 -8.00
CA LYS A 201 -14.44 15.04 -8.77
C LYS A 201 -13.46 13.96 -9.19
N TRP A 202 -13.15 13.00 -8.31
CA TRP A 202 -11.99 12.14 -8.44
C TRP A 202 -12.27 10.65 -8.53
N HIS A 203 -13.36 10.14 -7.90
CA HIS A 203 -13.61 8.72 -7.88
C HIS A 203 -13.90 8.16 -9.28
N GLY A 204 -13.15 7.13 -9.69
CA GLY A 204 -13.27 6.54 -11.03
C GLY A 204 -12.63 7.35 -12.17
N ARG A 205 -11.97 8.47 -11.86
CA ARG A 205 -11.23 9.24 -12.86
C ARG A 205 -9.89 8.56 -13.17
N GLY A 206 -9.76 8.02 -14.37
CA GLY A 206 -8.61 7.21 -14.73
C GLY A 206 -8.48 5.99 -13.81
N ARG A 207 -7.40 5.94 -13.04
CA ARG A 207 -7.11 4.85 -12.10
C ARG A 207 -7.26 5.28 -10.64
N LEU A 208 -7.83 6.46 -10.38
CA LEU A 208 -8.00 7.04 -9.05
C LEU A 208 -9.29 6.56 -8.39
N LEU A 209 -9.21 6.28 -7.10
CA LEU A 209 -10.33 5.86 -6.26
C LEU A 209 -10.42 6.75 -5.03
N TYR A 210 -11.63 7.08 -4.60
CA TYR A 210 -11.81 7.77 -3.33
C TYR A 210 -11.95 6.78 -2.18
N ALA A 211 -11.35 7.10 -1.03
CA ALA A 211 -11.53 6.37 0.23
C ALA A 211 -12.18 7.29 1.27
N ILE A 212 -13.33 6.92 1.80
CA ILE A 212 -13.97 7.64 2.90
C ILE A 212 -13.12 7.37 4.15
N THR A 213 -12.61 8.43 4.78
CA THR A 213 -11.49 8.31 5.71
C THR A 213 -11.77 8.98 7.08
N PRO A 214 -12.65 8.42 7.94
CA PRO A 214 -12.59 8.80 9.37
C PRO A 214 -11.22 8.40 9.91
N ARG A 215 -10.48 9.36 10.55
CA ARG A 215 -9.12 9.05 10.99
C ARG A 215 -9.10 7.86 11.94
N PHE A 216 -9.82 7.99 13.04
CA PHE A 216 -10.16 6.91 13.98
C PHE A 216 -11.28 7.36 14.91
N ALA A 217 -11.89 6.44 15.64
CA ALA A 217 -13.06 6.72 16.46
C ALA A 217 -12.81 7.78 17.55
N GLY A 218 -11.57 7.94 18.01
CA GLY A 218 -11.20 8.95 19.02
C GLY A 218 -11.33 10.39 18.52
N THR A 219 -11.13 10.63 17.23
CA THR A 219 -11.21 11.97 16.62
C THR A 219 -12.50 12.22 15.85
N SER A 220 -13.43 11.27 15.82
CA SER A 220 -14.75 11.45 15.19
C SER A 220 -15.88 11.30 16.19
N SER A 221 -16.81 12.25 16.19
CA SER A 221 -18.05 12.14 16.97
C SER A 221 -18.97 11.05 16.41
N PRO A 222 -19.96 10.56 17.19
CA PRO A 222 -21.00 9.68 16.66
C PRO A 222 -21.69 10.24 15.42
N GLU A 223 -21.94 11.56 15.39
CA GLU A 223 -22.55 12.27 14.28
C GLU A 223 -21.68 12.23 13.03
N GLN A 224 -20.36 12.40 13.16
CA GLN A 224 -19.41 12.33 12.06
C GLN A 224 -19.28 10.89 11.54
N LEU A 225 -19.19 9.88 12.42
CA LEU A 225 -19.16 8.48 12.02
C LEU A 225 -20.46 8.08 11.29
N ALA A 226 -21.63 8.56 11.77
CA ALA A 226 -22.91 8.31 11.10
C ALA A 226 -22.97 8.99 9.73
N ALA A 227 -22.41 10.19 9.58
CA ALA A 227 -22.32 10.90 8.31
C ALA A 227 -21.39 10.16 7.33
N ALA A 228 -20.24 9.67 7.80
CA ALA A 228 -19.31 8.85 7.00
C ALA A 228 -19.97 7.54 6.54
N GLY A 229 -20.69 6.83 7.42
CA GLY A 229 -21.41 5.62 7.08
C GLY A 229 -22.56 5.86 6.09
N ARG A 230 -23.28 7.01 6.19
CA ARG A 230 -24.26 7.42 5.18
C ARG A 230 -23.59 7.65 3.83
N LEU A 231 -22.50 8.41 3.79
CA LEU A 231 -21.77 8.70 2.57
C LEU A 231 -21.27 7.40 1.90
N TRP A 232 -20.79 6.43 2.68
CA TRP A 232 -20.34 5.15 2.13
C TRP A 232 -21.48 4.30 1.57
N ARG A 233 -22.66 4.32 2.18
CA ARG A 233 -23.84 3.66 1.61
C ARG A 233 -24.31 4.32 0.28
N GLU A 234 -24.13 5.61 0.13
CA GLU A 234 -24.44 6.35 -1.11
C GLU A 234 -23.39 6.11 -2.22
N HIS A 235 -22.15 5.76 -1.82
CA HIS A 235 -21.02 5.48 -2.72
C HIS A 235 -20.34 4.13 -2.36
N PRO A 236 -21.02 2.98 -2.57
CA PRO A 236 -20.57 1.67 -2.09
C PRO A 236 -19.34 1.12 -2.84
N ASP A 237 -18.98 1.72 -3.95
CA ASP A 237 -17.79 1.43 -4.77
C ASP A 237 -16.53 2.15 -4.26
N CYS A 238 -16.66 3.17 -3.42
CA CYS A 238 -15.55 3.76 -2.69
C CYS A 238 -14.99 2.78 -1.66
N LEU A 239 -13.70 2.93 -1.36
CA LEU A 239 -13.10 2.33 -0.18
C LEU A 239 -13.54 3.11 1.08
N MET A 240 -13.50 2.45 2.22
CA MET A 240 -13.50 3.07 3.55
C MET A 240 -12.21 2.70 4.25
N GLN A 241 -11.52 3.65 4.86
CA GLN A 241 -10.31 3.38 5.64
C GLN A 241 -10.32 4.12 6.97
N THR A 242 -9.78 3.48 8.01
CA THR A 242 -9.66 4.04 9.36
C THR A 242 -8.62 3.27 10.17
N HIS A 243 -8.15 3.84 11.28
CA HIS A 243 -7.30 3.15 12.25
C HIS A 243 -8.15 2.43 13.29
N MET A 244 -7.66 1.31 13.81
CA MET A 244 -8.38 0.52 14.78
C MET A 244 -7.42 -0.32 15.65
N ALA A 245 -7.60 -0.23 16.98
CA ALA A 245 -6.97 -1.08 17.96
C ALA A 245 -5.43 -1.17 17.81
N GLU A 246 -4.80 -0.02 17.62
CA GLU A 246 -3.35 0.06 17.46
C GLU A 246 -2.62 -0.08 18.80
N THR A 247 -3.09 0.64 19.85
CA THR A 247 -2.50 0.55 21.18
C THR A 247 -3.54 0.18 22.25
N ARG A 248 -3.09 -0.39 23.37
CA ARG A 248 -3.99 -0.70 24.49
C ARG A 248 -4.63 0.55 25.10
N ASP A 249 -3.88 1.64 25.19
CA ASP A 249 -4.36 2.92 25.73
C ASP A 249 -5.43 3.52 24.81
N GLU A 250 -5.22 3.44 23.49
CA GLU A 250 -6.24 3.82 22.51
C GLU A 250 -7.53 2.99 22.68
N VAL A 251 -7.42 1.66 22.77
CA VAL A 251 -8.58 0.78 22.98
C VAL A 251 -9.33 1.13 24.25
N ALA A 252 -8.61 1.40 25.36
CA ALA A 252 -9.24 1.82 26.60
C ALA A 252 -9.95 3.18 26.46
N TRP A 253 -9.31 4.14 25.82
CA TRP A 253 -9.89 5.46 25.56
C TRP A 253 -11.14 5.41 24.68
N ILE A 254 -11.14 4.58 23.62
CA ILE A 254 -12.34 4.40 22.79
C ILE A 254 -13.49 3.78 23.58
N ARG A 255 -13.21 2.86 24.50
CA ARG A 255 -14.23 2.27 25.39
C ARG A 255 -14.86 3.32 26.33
N GLU A 256 -14.08 4.29 26.79
CA GLU A 256 -14.59 5.44 27.56
C GLU A 256 -15.45 6.39 26.72
N LEU A 257 -15.04 6.66 25.47
CA LEU A 257 -15.75 7.56 24.57
C LEU A 257 -17.06 6.98 24.01
N PHE A 258 -17.16 5.65 23.95
CA PHE A 258 -18.32 4.92 23.42
C PHE A 258 -18.76 3.80 24.37
N PRO A 259 -19.24 4.14 25.59
CA PRO A 259 -19.54 3.15 26.64
C PRO A 259 -20.67 2.18 26.27
N ASP A 260 -21.53 2.55 25.33
CA ASP A 260 -22.63 1.72 24.85
C ASP A 260 -22.20 0.73 23.74
N ARG A 261 -20.93 0.72 23.34
CA ARG A 261 -20.39 -0.20 22.33
C ARG A 261 -19.66 -1.36 22.99
N ARG A 262 -19.83 -2.55 22.42
CA ARG A 262 -19.26 -3.78 23.00
C ARG A 262 -17.74 -3.86 22.83
N THR A 263 -17.25 -3.45 21.64
CA THR A 263 -15.83 -3.49 21.26
C THR A 263 -15.47 -2.29 20.43
N TYR A 264 -14.19 -2.13 20.09
CA TYR A 264 -13.75 -1.03 19.22
C TYR A 264 -14.35 -1.14 17.81
N LEU A 265 -14.33 -2.33 17.21
CA LEU A 265 -14.95 -2.56 15.90
C LEU A 265 -16.47 -2.30 15.93
N ASP A 266 -17.13 -2.59 17.04
CA ASP A 266 -18.58 -2.35 17.19
C ASP A 266 -18.93 -0.85 17.05
N VAL A 267 -18.00 0.07 17.34
CA VAL A 267 -18.16 1.50 17.08
C VAL A 267 -18.35 1.74 15.58
N TYR A 268 -17.48 1.18 14.76
CA TYR A 268 -17.54 1.34 13.29
C TYR A 268 -18.71 0.60 12.68
N ASP A 269 -18.96 -0.65 13.12
CA ASP A 269 -20.03 -1.49 12.62
C ASP A 269 -21.42 -0.87 12.89
N HIS A 270 -21.61 -0.29 14.07
CA HIS A 270 -22.84 0.43 14.44
C HIS A 270 -23.16 1.58 13.49
N HIS A 271 -22.14 2.28 13.00
CA HIS A 271 -22.30 3.40 12.08
C HIS A 271 -22.29 2.97 10.60
N GLY A 272 -22.26 1.66 10.31
CA GLY A 272 -22.24 1.12 8.94
C GLY A 272 -20.89 1.30 8.23
N LEU A 273 -19.80 1.32 8.98
CA LEU A 273 -18.42 1.48 8.49
C LEU A 273 -17.64 0.15 8.52
N CYS A 274 -18.32 -1.01 8.63
CA CYS A 274 -17.70 -2.33 8.59
C CYS A 274 -18.36 -3.16 7.49
N GLY A 275 -17.59 -3.46 6.43
CA GLY A 275 -18.12 -4.18 5.26
C GLY A 275 -17.03 -4.45 4.22
N ALA A 276 -17.43 -5.03 3.09
CA ALA A 276 -16.57 -5.19 1.93
C ALA A 276 -16.02 -3.82 1.50
N ARG A 277 -14.73 -3.73 1.15
CA ARG A 277 -13.97 -2.50 0.85
C ARG A 277 -13.66 -1.61 2.06
N ALA A 278 -13.92 -2.04 3.30
CA ALA A 278 -13.38 -1.40 4.49
C ALA A 278 -11.95 -1.91 4.79
N VAL A 279 -11.03 -1.00 5.09
CA VAL A 279 -9.64 -1.30 5.45
C VAL A 279 -9.35 -0.67 6.81
N PHE A 280 -9.02 -1.50 7.79
CA PHE A 280 -8.68 -1.09 9.14
C PHE A 280 -7.17 -1.15 9.35
N GLY A 281 -6.53 -0.01 9.65
CA GLY A 281 -5.11 0.04 9.99
C GLY A 281 -4.82 -0.64 11.31
N HIS A 282 -3.69 -1.34 11.40
CA HIS A 282 -3.09 -2.01 12.57
C HIS A 282 -3.85 -3.25 13.07
N GLY A 283 -4.96 -3.08 13.78
CA GLY A 283 -5.75 -4.20 14.32
C GLY A 283 -5.00 -5.10 15.31
N ILE A 284 -4.06 -4.55 16.10
CA ILE A 284 -3.15 -5.34 16.96
C ILE A 284 -3.92 -5.97 18.13
N TRP A 285 -4.80 -5.19 18.75
CA TRP A 285 -5.46 -5.56 20.01
C TRP A 285 -6.93 -5.94 19.80
N LEU A 286 -7.21 -6.75 18.75
CA LEU A 286 -8.55 -7.23 18.45
C LEU A 286 -8.94 -8.42 19.32
N GLU A 287 -10.21 -8.44 19.73
CA GLU A 287 -10.86 -9.60 20.33
C GLU A 287 -11.25 -10.63 19.25
N GLU A 288 -11.50 -11.88 19.66
CA GLU A 288 -11.88 -12.95 18.72
C GLU A 288 -13.20 -12.64 18.00
N ALA A 289 -14.15 -12.07 18.69
CA ALA A 289 -15.44 -11.66 18.10
C ALA A 289 -15.28 -10.59 17.01
N GLU A 290 -14.28 -9.71 17.14
CA GLU A 290 -13.97 -8.69 16.13
C GLU A 290 -13.37 -9.31 14.87
N LEU A 291 -12.44 -10.27 15.00
CA LEU A 291 -11.89 -11.01 13.85
C LEU A 291 -13.00 -11.78 13.12
N GLN A 292 -13.90 -12.43 13.85
CA GLN A 292 -15.04 -13.11 13.25
C GLN A 292 -15.96 -12.13 12.51
N ARG A 293 -16.17 -10.95 13.05
CA ARG A 293 -16.99 -9.90 12.40
C ARG A 293 -16.30 -9.33 11.16
N LEU A 294 -14.99 -9.10 11.20
CA LEU A 294 -14.19 -8.69 10.04
C LEU A 294 -14.26 -9.73 8.92
N HIS A 295 -14.10 -11.02 9.25
CA HIS A 295 -14.29 -12.10 8.29
C HIS A 295 -15.69 -12.07 7.66
N ALA A 296 -16.74 -12.04 8.48
CA ALA A 296 -18.13 -12.09 8.02
C ALA A 296 -18.53 -10.88 7.17
N SER A 297 -17.94 -9.71 7.45
CA SER A 297 -18.20 -8.48 6.70
C SER A 297 -17.40 -8.38 5.39
N GLY A 298 -16.33 -9.15 5.26
CA GLY A 298 -15.36 -9.03 4.16
C GLY A 298 -14.38 -7.86 4.31
N ALA A 299 -14.37 -7.18 5.44
CA ALA A 299 -13.43 -6.11 5.71
C ALA A 299 -11.98 -6.62 5.75
N ALA A 300 -11.02 -5.71 5.58
CA ALA A 300 -9.60 -6.02 5.56
C ALA A 300 -8.85 -5.33 6.71
N ILE A 301 -7.69 -5.88 7.06
CA ILE A 301 -6.71 -5.27 7.95
C ILE A 301 -5.49 -4.87 7.13
N ALA A 302 -4.96 -3.67 7.35
CA ALA A 302 -3.66 -3.25 6.89
C ALA A 302 -2.64 -3.48 8.01
N HIS A 303 -1.77 -4.48 7.84
CA HIS A 303 -0.70 -4.79 8.78
C HIS A 303 0.48 -3.84 8.57
N CYS A 304 0.80 -3.03 9.59
CA CYS A 304 1.82 -1.98 9.55
C CYS A 304 2.97 -2.29 10.52
N PRO A 305 3.78 -3.34 10.27
CA PRO A 305 4.72 -3.85 11.27
C PRO A 305 5.79 -2.84 11.67
N SER A 306 6.34 -2.07 10.73
CA SER A 306 7.39 -1.08 10.99
C SER A 306 6.91 0.00 11.96
N SER A 307 5.74 0.56 11.71
CA SER A 307 5.10 1.55 12.57
C SER A 307 4.75 0.98 13.94
N ASN A 308 4.16 -0.21 13.97
CA ASN A 308 3.78 -0.89 15.20
C ASN A 308 4.96 -1.06 16.16
N PHE A 309 6.13 -1.39 15.62
CA PHE A 309 7.36 -1.51 16.41
C PHE A 309 7.97 -0.16 16.77
N PHE A 310 7.96 0.80 15.83
CA PHE A 310 8.54 2.11 16.05
C PHE A 310 7.86 2.88 17.18
N LEU A 311 6.53 2.84 17.26
CA LEU A 311 5.74 3.47 18.31
C LEU A 311 5.55 2.56 19.54
N GLY A 312 6.01 1.31 19.51
CA GLY A 312 5.81 0.36 20.59
C GLY A 312 4.36 -0.08 20.76
N SER A 313 3.55 0.00 19.71
CA SER A 313 2.12 -0.34 19.72
C SER A 313 1.87 -1.82 19.98
N GLY A 314 2.79 -2.69 19.52
CA GLY A 314 2.72 -4.14 19.69
C GLY A 314 3.04 -4.92 18.42
N ALA A 315 2.83 -6.23 18.45
CA ALA A 315 2.99 -7.11 17.30
C ALA A 315 1.63 -7.67 16.89
N PHE A 316 1.22 -7.43 15.65
CA PHE A 316 0.00 -8.01 15.08
C PHE A 316 0.18 -9.52 14.85
N ASP A 317 -0.78 -10.32 15.30
CA ASP A 317 -0.79 -11.77 15.07
C ASP A 317 -1.37 -12.10 13.68
N LEU A 318 -0.47 -12.13 12.71
CA LEU A 318 -0.80 -12.40 11.31
C LEU A 318 -1.42 -13.79 11.12
N SER A 319 -0.94 -14.79 11.88
CA SER A 319 -1.43 -16.16 11.78
C SER A 319 -2.87 -16.31 12.27
N ARG A 320 -3.18 -15.64 13.37
CA ARG A 320 -4.55 -15.61 13.92
C ARG A 320 -5.52 -15.00 12.92
N ALA A 321 -5.09 -13.99 12.18
CA ALA A 321 -5.91 -13.34 11.16
C ALA A 321 -6.07 -14.17 9.89
N LEU A 322 -5.03 -14.91 9.44
CA LEU A 322 -5.00 -15.55 8.13
C LEU A 322 -5.27 -17.07 8.14
N LEU A 323 -4.84 -17.78 9.19
CA LEU A 323 -4.84 -19.25 9.21
C LEU A 323 -6.04 -19.86 9.97
N GLY A 324 -6.89 -19.05 10.60
CA GLY A 324 -8.08 -19.53 11.31
C GLY A 324 -9.16 -20.05 10.35
N GLU A 325 -10.19 -20.67 10.91
CA GLU A 325 -11.37 -21.10 10.14
C GLU A 325 -12.09 -19.94 9.44
N ARG A 326 -11.87 -18.72 9.94
CA ARG A 326 -12.51 -17.48 9.47
C ARG A 326 -11.44 -16.45 9.11
N PRO A 327 -10.68 -16.68 8.03
CA PRO A 327 -9.56 -15.80 7.65
C PRO A 327 -10.04 -14.41 7.27
N VAL A 328 -9.35 -13.40 7.78
CA VAL A 328 -9.55 -11.99 7.43
C VAL A 328 -8.65 -11.65 6.22
N ARG A 329 -9.08 -10.73 5.38
CA ARG A 329 -8.21 -10.16 4.33
C ARG A 329 -7.13 -9.30 4.99
N VAL A 330 -5.87 -9.52 4.62
CA VAL A 330 -4.74 -8.73 5.14
C VAL A 330 -3.91 -8.22 3.98
N GLY A 331 -3.61 -6.93 4.00
CA GLY A 331 -2.59 -6.28 3.18
C GLY A 331 -1.47 -5.73 4.07
N LEU A 332 -0.36 -5.34 3.46
CA LEU A 332 0.73 -4.65 4.15
C LEU A 332 0.59 -3.14 4.00
N GLY A 333 0.95 -2.38 5.04
CA GLY A 333 1.05 -0.94 5.03
C GLY A 333 2.43 -0.48 5.51
N THR A 334 3.02 0.50 4.82
CA THR A 334 4.25 1.15 5.30
C THR A 334 3.98 2.09 6.46
N ASP A 335 2.81 2.70 6.45
CA ASP A 335 2.37 3.69 7.44
C ASP A 335 3.40 4.82 7.67
N ILE A 336 3.90 5.41 6.59
CA ILE A 336 4.75 6.61 6.64
C ILE A 336 3.96 7.74 7.32
N GLY A 337 4.44 8.38 8.35
CA GLY A 337 5.75 8.59 8.95
C GLY A 337 5.96 7.95 10.33
N ALA A 338 5.01 7.18 10.93
CA ALA A 338 5.34 6.28 12.02
C ALA A 338 6.11 5.07 11.46
N GLY A 339 5.76 4.59 10.30
CA GLY A 339 6.62 3.70 9.53
C GLY A 339 7.88 4.42 9.06
N THR A 340 9.02 3.73 9.14
CA THR A 340 10.35 4.34 9.00
C THR A 340 10.95 4.20 7.60
N SER A 341 10.23 3.56 6.68
CA SER A 341 10.73 3.29 5.32
C SER A 341 9.58 3.19 4.31
N PHE A 342 9.78 3.74 3.12
CA PHE A 342 8.92 3.50 1.95
C PHE A 342 9.08 2.09 1.36
N SER A 343 10.12 1.35 1.78
CA SER A 343 10.42 0.03 1.23
C SER A 343 9.47 -1.04 1.74
N ILE A 344 8.65 -1.58 0.83
CA ILE A 344 7.84 -2.76 1.12
C ILE A 344 8.74 -3.97 1.47
N LEU A 345 9.94 -4.09 0.89
CA LEU A 345 10.88 -5.15 1.24
C LEU A 345 11.31 -5.04 2.71
N ALA A 346 11.60 -3.84 3.21
CA ALA A 346 11.89 -3.63 4.63
C ALA A 346 10.65 -3.93 5.49
N THR A 347 9.45 -3.54 5.06
CA THR A 347 8.19 -3.86 5.73
C THR A 347 7.96 -5.38 5.82
N LEU A 348 8.33 -6.16 4.78
CA LEU A 348 8.30 -7.63 4.82
C LEU A 348 9.23 -8.19 5.89
N GLY A 349 10.44 -7.63 6.03
CA GLY A 349 11.39 -8.00 7.07
C GLY A 349 10.83 -7.78 8.48
N ASP A 350 10.11 -6.68 8.69
CA ASP A 350 9.45 -6.39 9.97
C ASP A 350 8.20 -7.27 10.19
N ALA A 351 7.43 -7.58 9.14
CA ALA A 351 6.33 -8.55 9.21
C ALA A 351 6.84 -9.95 9.62
N TYR A 352 7.99 -10.37 9.10
CA TYR A 352 8.63 -11.61 9.52
C TYR A 352 9.01 -11.58 11.01
N LYS A 353 9.60 -10.48 11.50
CA LYS A 353 9.95 -10.33 12.93
C LYS A 353 8.69 -10.35 13.81
N ALA A 354 7.60 -9.69 13.38
CA ALA A 354 6.32 -9.73 14.08
C ALA A 354 5.77 -11.16 14.19
N ALA A 355 5.82 -11.93 13.10
CA ALA A 355 5.40 -13.32 13.08
C ALA A 355 6.27 -14.20 14.03
N GLN A 356 7.59 -13.97 14.08
CA GLN A 356 8.49 -14.67 15.00
C GLN A 356 8.15 -14.41 16.48
N LEU A 357 7.72 -13.20 16.85
CA LEU A 357 7.27 -12.91 18.21
C LEU A 357 6.05 -13.76 18.62
N HIS A 358 5.20 -14.10 17.66
CA HIS A 358 4.08 -15.02 17.84
C HIS A 358 4.46 -16.49 17.63
N ARG A 359 5.75 -16.82 17.43
CA ARG A 359 6.26 -18.17 17.14
C ARG A 359 5.62 -18.81 15.91
N GLN A 360 5.28 -18.00 14.93
CA GLN A 360 4.68 -18.43 13.68
C GLN A 360 5.62 -18.14 12.51
N PRO A 361 5.87 -19.10 11.64
CA PRO A 361 6.73 -18.86 10.48
C PRO A 361 5.96 -18.07 9.42
N LEU A 362 6.59 -17.01 8.89
CA LEU A 362 6.17 -16.33 7.67
C LEU A 362 7.22 -16.63 6.58
N SER A 363 6.91 -17.52 5.65
CA SER A 363 7.83 -17.79 4.55
C SER A 363 7.90 -16.61 3.59
N ALA A 364 9.01 -16.48 2.86
CA ALA A 364 9.21 -15.42 1.90
C ALA A 364 8.10 -15.43 0.81
N GLY A 365 7.73 -16.60 0.30
CA GLY A 365 6.64 -16.70 -0.67
C GLY A 365 5.30 -16.15 -0.14
N HIS A 366 4.93 -16.41 1.09
CA HIS A 366 3.74 -15.82 1.72
C HIS A 366 3.89 -14.31 1.92
N ALA A 367 5.07 -13.84 2.28
CA ALA A 367 5.35 -12.42 2.48
C ALA A 367 5.21 -11.63 1.17
N TYR A 368 5.80 -12.10 0.07
CA TYR A 368 5.66 -11.48 -1.25
C TYR A 368 4.21 -11.48 -1.78
N TYR A 369 3.44 -12.52 -1.45
CA TYR A 369 2.00 -12.51 -1.73
C TYR A 369 1.30 -11.33 -1.03
N LEU A 370 1.58 -11.09 0.26
CA LEU A 370 0.99 -9.97 1.00
C LEU A 370 1.37 -8.60 0.40
N ALA A 371 2.59 -8.48 -0.12
CA ALA A 371 3.09 -7.26 -0.78
C ALA A 371 2.46 -6.99 -2.16
N THR A 372 1.83 -7.99 -2.77
CA THR A 372 1.31 -7.92 -4.13
C THR A 372 -0.18 -8.27 -4.19
N ARG A 373 -0.53 -9.52 -4.51
CA ARG A 373 -1.92 -9.97 -4.65
C ARG A 373 -2.71 -9.90 -3.33
N GLY A 374 -2.09 -10.15 -2.19
CA GLY A 374 -2.72 -10.03 -0.87
C GLY A 374 -3.15 -8.59 -0.57
N GLY A 375 -2.26 -7.62 -0.82
CA GLY A 375 -2.56 -6.19 -0.73
C GLY A 375 -3.67 -5.77 -1.70
N ALA A 376 -3.60 -6.22 -2.96
CA ALA A 376 -4.66 -5.98 -3.94
C ALA A 376 -6.02 -6.54 -3.49
N ARG A 377 -6.05 -7.76 -2.91
CA ARG A 377 -7.27 -8.35 -2.34
C ARG A 377 -7.81 -7.57 -1.15
N ALA A 378 -6.94 -7.05 -0.30
CA ALA A 378 -7.36 -6.21 0.83
C ALA A 378 -8.06 -4.94 0.34
N LEU A 379 -7.62 -4.38 -0.79
CA LEU A 379 -8.20 -3.21 -1.45
C LEU A 379 -9.32 -3.55 -2.45
N TYR A 380 -9.70 -4.83 -2.62
CA TYR A 380 -10.70 -5.25 -3.63
C TYR A 380 -10.32 -4.86 -5.06
N LEU A 381 -9.03 -4.96 -5.39
CA LEU A 381 -8.44 -4.65 -6.69
C LEU A 381 -7.74 -5.85 -7.34
N ASP A 382 -7.87 -7.06 -6.77
CA ASP A 382 -7.18 -8.28 -7.25
C ASP A 382 -7.73 -8.84 -8.57
N ASP A 383 -8.79 -8.25 -9.11
CA ASP A 383 -9.27 -8.42 -10.47
C ASP A 383 -8.52 -7.55 -11.49
N ARG A 384 -7.69 -6.60 -11.03
CA ARG A 384 -7.00 -5.61 -11.87
C ARG A 384 -5.49 -5.63 -11.70
N ILE A 385 -4.99 -5.74 -10.45
CA ILE A 385 -3.59 -5.62 -10.07
C ILE A 385 -3.14 -6.74 -9.11
N GLY A 386 -1.85 -6.74 -8.77
CA GLY A 386 -1.26 -7.64 -7.77
C GLY A 386 -0.85 -9.00 -8.33
N SER A 387 -1.12 -9.28 -9.61
CA SER A 387 -0.66 -10.47 -10.32
C SER A 387 -0.19 -10.11 -11.73
N ILE A 388 0.70 -10.93 -12.29
CA ILE A 388 1.06 -10.88 -13.70
C ILE A 388 0.23 -11.94 -14.41
N ALA A 389 -0.79 -11.50 -15.14
CA ALA A 389 -1.64 -12.34 -15.97
C ALA A 389 -2.22 -11.51 -17.12
N VAL A 390 -2.55 -12.16 -18.23
CA VAL A 390 -3.15 -11.51 -19.40
C VAL A 390 -4.44 -10.79 -19.01
N GLY A 391 -4.57 -9.52 -19.40
CA GLY A 391 -5.70 -8.65 -19.09
C GLY A 391 -5.56 -7.82 -17.81
N MET A 392 -4.62 -8.16 -16.90
CA MET A 392 -4.30 -7.37 -15.71
C MET A 392 -3.60 -6.07 -16.10
N GLU A 393 -3.71 -5.04 -15.28
CA GLU A 393 -2.96 -3.80 -15.45
C GLU A 393 -1.46 -4.07 -15.33
N ALA A 394 -0.69 -3.50 -16.22
CA ALA A 394 0.76 -3.74 -16.31
C ALA A 394 1.53 -2.85 -15.32
N ASP A 395 1.22 -3.01 -14.03
CA ASP A 395 1.95 -2.43 -12.91
C ASP A 395 2.98 -3.45 -12.42
N LEU A 396 4.26 -3.17 -12.67
CA LEU A 396 5.33 -4.13 -12.44
C LEU A 396 6.49 -3.49 -11.68
N VAL A 397 7.18 -4.30 -10.89
CA VAL A 397 8.47 -3.96 -10.29
C VAL A 397 9.53 -4.96 -10.78
N VAL A 398 10.71 -4.44 -11.07
CA VAL A 398 11.90 -5.24 -11.42
C VAL A 398 12.90 -5.09 -10.29
N LEU A 399 13.21 -6.17 -9.62
CA LEU A 399 14.17 -6.22 -8.53
C LEU A 399 15.52 -6.75 -9.05
N ASP A 400 16.61 -6.10 -8.62
CA ASP A 400 17.97 -6.57 -8.78
C ASP A 400 18.32 -7.46 -7.57
N LEU A 401 18.39 -8.76 -7.79
CA LEU A 401 18.68 -9.74 -6.74
C LEU A 401 20.11 -9.65 -6.20
N ARG A 402 20.97 -8.80 -6.78
CA ARG A 402 22.38 -8.59 -6.38
C ARG A 402 22.70 -7.12 -6.14
N SER A 403 21.74 -6.36 -5.66
CA SER A 403 21.74 -4.90 -5.56
C SER A 403 22.87 -4.29 -4.71
N THR A 404 23.46 -5.05 -3.80
CA THR A 404 24.59 -4.60 -2.98
C THR A 404 25.66 -5.70 -2.88
N PRO A 405 26.93 -5.36 -2.56
CA PRO A 405 27.98 -6.37 -2.39
C PRO A 405 27.66 -7.46 -1.36
N LEU A 406 26.98 -7.11 -0.27
CA LEU A 406 26.57 -8.08 0.74
C LEU A 406 25.47 -9.00 0.23
N ILE A 407 24.47 -8.46 -0.46
CA ILE A 407 23.40 -9.25 -1.04
C ILE A 407 23.98 -10.17 -2.14
N ASP A 408 24.82 -9.67 -3.04
CA ASP A 408 25.49 -10.49 -4.06
C ASP A 408 26.31 -11.64 -3.44
N PHE A 409 27.07 -11.33 -2.38
CA PHE A 409 27.81 -12.36 -1.66
C PHE A 409 26.89 -13.43 -1.06
N ARG A 410 25.81 -13.03 -0.40
CA ARG A 410 24.84 -13.94 0.23
C ARG A 410 24.05 -14.75 -0.81
N MET A 411 23.67 -14.13 -1.93
CA MET A 411 22.95 -14.80 -3.03
C MET A 411 23.75 -15.95 -3.67
N LYS A 412 25.09 -15.90 -3.65
CA LYS A 412 25.94 -17.01 -4.12
C LYS A 412 25.81 -18.26 -3.26
N GLN A 413 25.30 -18.15 -2.05
CA GLN A 413 25.11 -19.25 -1.09
C GLN A 413 23.65 -19.73 -1.05
N ALA A 414 22.73 -19.05 -1.77
CA ALA A 414 21.33 -19.44 -1.80
C ALA A 414 21.13 -20.71 -2.64
N SER A 415 20.46 -21.69 -2.04
CA SER A 415 20.24 -23.01 -2.63
C SER A 415 19.02 -23.07 -3.54
N ASP A 416 18.01 -22.22 -3.26
CA ASP A 416 16.72 -22.23 -3.93
C ASP A 416 16.06 -20.84 -3.96
N LEU A 417 14.91 -20.75 -4.63
CA LEU A 417 14.12 -19.51 -4.73
C LEU A 417 13.65 -19.00 -3.36
N ALA A 418 13.24 -19.90 -2.47
CA ALA A 418 12.70 -19.49 -1.17
C ALA A 418 13.77 -18.77 -0.35
N GLU A 419 15.00 -19.27 -0.38
CA GLU A 419 16.16 -18.65 0.27
C GLU A 419 16.54 -17.32 -0.42
N GLN A 420 16.49 -17.25 -1.76
CA GLN A 420 16.71 -16.01 -2.52
C GLN A 420 15.71 -14.92 -2.13
N LEU A 421 14.42 -15.24 -2.11
CA LEU A 421 13.37 -14.31 -1.71
C LEU A 421 13.51 -13.88 -0.23
N PHE A 422 13.94 -14.81 0.65
CA PHE A 422 14.17 -14.49 2.06
C PHE A 422 15.33 -13.53 2.27
N ILE A 423 16.41 -13.67 1.47
CA ILE A 423 17.53 -12.72 1.46
C ILE A 423 17.04 -11.33 1.07
N GLN A 424 16.22 -11.23 0.01
CA GLN A 424 15.70 -9.94 -0.46
C GLN A 424 14.81 -9.28 0.61
N MET A 425 13.84 -9.99 1.19
CA MET A 425 12.95 -9.41 2.21
C MET A 425 13.66 -9.06 3.52
N THR A 426 14.89 -9.56 3.74
CA THR A 426 15.64 -9.34 4.99
C THR A 426 16.71 -8.26 4.84
N LEU A 427 17.37 -8.18 3.68
CA LEU A 427 18.54 -7.34 3.46
C LEU A 427 18.31 -6.22 2.42
N ALA A 428 17.28 -6.33 1.59
CA ALA A 428 17.06 -5.38 0.52
C ALA A 428 16.19 -4.18 0.94
N ASP A 429 16.35 -3.09 0.20
CA ASP A 429 15.62 -1.83 0.31
C ASP A 429 15.40 -1.22 -1.10
N ASP A 430 15.24 0.11 -1.22
CA ASP A 430 15.07 0.82 -2.48
C ASP A 430 16.20 0.55 -3.49
N ARG A 431 17.42 0.23 -3.02
CA ARG A 431 18.56 -0.12 -3.88
C ARG A 431 18.34 -1.40 -4.68
N ALA A 432 17.43 -2.27 -4.25
CA ALA A 432 17.06 -3.47 -4.99
C ALA A 432 16.07 -3.17 -6.11
N VAL A 433 15.34 -2.08 -6.07
CA VAL A 433 14.40 -1.72 -7.14
C VAL A 433 15.17 -1.17 -8.34
N GLN A 434 15.24 -1.97 -9.40
CA GLN A 434 15.92 -1.59 -10.64
C GLN A 434 15.02 -0.74 -11.53
N ALA A 435 13.73 -1.10 -11.64
CA ALA A 435 12.75 -0.36 -12.42
C ALA A 435 11.34 -0.58 -11.87
N THR A 436 10.49 0.43 -12.07
CA THR A 436 9.05 0.36 -11.76
C THR A 436 8.25 0.78 -12.98
N TYR A 437 7.26 -0.02 -13.34
CA TYR A 437 6.37 0.23 -14.46
C TYR A 437 4.96 0.49 -13.95
N VAL A 438 4.32 1.51 -14.51
CA VAL A 438 2.94 1.91 -14.21
C VAL A 438 2.14 1.88 -15.51
N ALA A 439 1.10 1.06 -15.55
CA ALA A 439 0.30 0.85 -16.76
C ALA A 439 1.19 0.61 -18.00
N GLY A 440 2.18 -0.28 -17.87
CA GLY A 440 3.11 -0.66 -18.93
C GLY A 440 4.18 0.38 -19.30
N ARG A 441 4.22 1.53 -18.61
CA ARG A 441 5.21 2.58 -18.87
C ARG A 441 6.28 2.59 -17.79
N LEU A 442 7.55 2.74 -18.20
CA LEU A 442 8.65 2.92 -17.26
C LEU A 442 8.45 4.23 -16.49
N ALA A 443 8.21 4.13 -15.18
CA ALA A 443 7.95 5.26 -14.27
C ALA A 443 9.17 5.59 -13.40
N TYR A 444 9.99 4.60 -13.09
CA TYR A 444 11.23 4.75 -12.35
C TYR A 444 12.30 3.80 -12.87
N GLU A 445 13.54 4.28 -12.93
CA GLU A 445 14.73 3.49 -13.22
C GLU A 445 15.89 3.98 -12.34
N ARG A 446 16.50 3.06 -11.59
CA ARG A 446 17.55 3.37 -10.59
C ARG A 446 18.75 4.12 -11.19
N ASP A 447 19.25 3.68 -12.32
CA ASP A 447 20.49 4.21 -12.91
C ASP A 447 20.27 5.45 -13.78
N ALA A 448 19.04 5.74 -14.18
CA ALA A 448 18.71 6.96 -14.94
C ALA A 448 18.87 8.26 -14.12
N LEU A 449 18.96 8.15 -12.78
CA LEU A 449 19.15 9.29 -11.88
C LEU A 449 20.63 9.59 -11.57
N ARG A 450 21.57 8.76 -12.02
CA ARG A 450 23.00 9.07 -11.90
C ARG A 450 23.38 10.08 -13.00
N PRO A 451 23.90 11.27 -12.66
CA PRO A 451 24.55 12.10 -13.66
C PRO A 451 25.63 11.23 -14.31
N SER A 452 25.65 11.18 -15.64
CA SER A 452 26.79 10.58 -16.33
C SER A 452 28.06 11.25 -15.80
N ASP A 453 28.92 10.49 -15.12
CA ASP A 453 30.32 10.86 -14.90
C ASP A 453 30.96 11.03 -16.27
N GLN A 454 30.75 12.20 -16.88
CA GLN A 454 31.52 12.64 -18.04
C GLN A 454 32.65 13.53 -17.52
N GLY A 455 33.79 12.90 -17.42
CA GLY A 455 35.09 13.49 -17.59
C GLY A 455 35.82 14.12 -16.51
#